data_8d7597ded115d36ef875c3eaced99bd9
#
_entry.id   8d7597ded115d36ef875c3eaced99bd9
#
_cell.length_a   1.000
_cell.length_b   1.000
_cell.length_c   1.000
_cell.angle_alpha   90.00
_cell.angle_beta   90.00
_cell.angle_gamma   90.00
#
_symmetry.space_group_name_H-M   'P 1'
#
loop_
_entity.id
_entity.type
_entity.pdbx_description
1 polymer ?
#
loop_
_entity_poly.entity_id
_entity_poly.type
_entity_poly.pdbx_seq_one_letter_code
_entity_poly.pdbx_strand_id
1 'polypeptide(L)'
;MSKWLYCILLLQLYWRVSSQPVKTALDTPFNDLMFISLRHWVEGYYGPIEEWLGPPPGTTQEPVPESVPFPCNVSIGRSKTPPTSVNKLRPGDIQLIGTLGDSLTSGAAVFARCFIALFVSNRGITAAGGGDDTWRKWLTVPNILKEFNPDVVGYAVGSSLVTEENSECHVAEIGSMSVDLPYDAQVLVERIQSYPMVGTTWDKAWKFVSMNIGINDFCANICYEPTAKKVIEDHKKNVIETVRILKKNLPKTFVAIISPISSKVLVEAQQGNPSFNCSFTMSFECPCMFGFSFRPHRQYYYDIIDGWYQAEREVSLMPEFQSEDFAVVWQPIMTHSMLPKNKNGIVPIHEFLSIDCLHFRQRTNAWYANGLWNNLLQPVGHKSTSWEPPWKTFLCPTEERPYLATNANSGVYG
;
A
#
# COMPACT_ATOMS: atom_id res chain seq x y z
N MET A 1 -25.39 -18.14 -32.97
CA MET A 1 -25.87 -17.66 -31.64
C MET A 1 -26.72 -16.44 -31.88
N SER A 2 -27.99 -16.45 -31.46
CA SER A 2 -28.95 -15.40 -31.80
C SER A 2 -28.63 -14.11 -30.99
N LYS A 3 -28.81 -12.94 -31.59
CA LYS A 3 -28.69 -11.63 -30.96
C LYS A 3 -29.46 -11.51 -29.64
N TRP A 4 -30.49 -12.33 -29.46
CA TRP A 4 -31.30 -12.44 -28.23
C TRP A 4 -30.52 -13.04 -27.04
N LEU A 5 -29.62 -13.99 -27.28
CA LEU A 5 -28.78 -14.57 -26.19
C LEU A 5 -27.79 -13.52 -25.65
N TYR A 6 -27.28 -12.68 -26.52
CA TYR A 6 -26.39 -11.57 -26.12
C TYR A 6 -27.13 -10.52 -25.26
N CYS A 7 -28.36 -10.16 -25.67
CA CYS A 7 -29.18 -9.22 -24.88
C CYS A 7 -29.59 -9.83 -23.52
N ILE A 8 -29.89 -11.13 -23.46
CA ILE A 8 -30.23 -11.81 -22.19
C ILE A 8 -29.02 -11.91 -21.28
N LEU A 9 -27.84 -12.20 -21.81
CA LEU A 9 -26.57 -12.20 -21.04
C LEU A 9 -26.19 -10.81 -20.53
N LEU A 10 -26.35 -9.77 -21.35
CA LEU A 10 -26.13 -8.38 -20.93
C LEU A 10 -27.15 -7.92 -19.89
N LEU A 11 -28.42 -8.32 -20.02
CA LEU A 11 -29.46 -8.04 -19.01
C LEU A 11 -29.22 -8.81 -17.71
N GLN A 12 -28.74 -10.04 -17.77
CA GLN A 12 -28.39 -10.82 -16.56
C GLN A 12 -27.14 -10.29 -15.87
N LEU A 13 -26.13 -9.82 -16.64
CA LEU A 13 -24.98 -9.12 -16.10
C LEU A 13 -25.39 -7.78 -15.49
N TYR A 14 -26.22 -7.01 -16.17
CA TYR A 14 -26.75 -5.74 -15.66
C TYR A 14 -27.57 -5.95 -14.38
N TRP A 15 -28.40 -7.01 -14.32
CA TRP A 15 -29.19 -7.34 -13.13
C TRP A 15 -28.34 -7.81 -11.94
N ARG A 16 -27.25 -8.56 -12.18
CA ARG A 16 -26.31 -8.93 -11.13
C ARG A 16 -25.54 -7.75 -10.59
N VAL A 17 -25.12 -6.82 -11.45
CA VAL A 17 -24.43 -5.60 -11.06
C VAL A 17 -25.37 -4.65 -10.31
N SER A 18 -26.61 -4.47 -10.77
CA SER A 18 -27.58 -3.54 -10.14
C SER A 18 -28.24 -4.07 -8.86
N SER A 19 -28.10 -5.37 -8.54
CA SER A 19 -28.67 -5.95 -7.31
C SER A 19 -27.69 -5.95 -6.12
N GLN A 20 -26.43 -5.62 -6.34
CA GLN A 20 -25.47 -5.44 -5.23
C GLN A 20 -25.70 -4.09 -4.56
N PRO A 21 -25.75 -4.02 -3.24
CA PRO A 21 -25.81 -2.74 -2.56
C PRO A 21 -24.55 -1.93 -2.88
N VAL A 22 -24.71 -0.65 -3.21
CA VAL A 22 -23.58 0.26 -3.36
C VAL A 22 -22.87 0.33 -2.02
N LYS A 23 -21.60 -0.09 -1.98
CA LYS A 23 -20.80 -0.18 -0.75
C LYS A 23 -19.88 1.02 -0.58
N THR A 24 -19.38 1.52 -1.70
CA THR A 24 -18.49 2.68 -1.75
C THR A 24 -18.81 3.55 -2.98
N ALA A 25 -18.17 4.72 -3.08
CA ALA A 25 -18.32 5.57 -4.27
C ALA A 25 -17.79 4.90 -5.56
N LEU A 26 -16.93 3.89 -5.44
CA LEU A 26 -16.39 3.13 -6.58
C LEU A 26 -17.35 2.04 -7.07
N ASP A 27 -18.25 1.56 -6.21
CA ASP A 27 -19.20 0.47 -6.50
C ASP A 27 -20.47 0.96 -7.20
N THR A 28 -20.41 2.00 -7.99
CA THR A 28 -21.55 2.42 -8.80
C THR A 28 -21.66 1.55 -10.04
N PRO A 29 -22.88 1.20 -10.52
CA PRO A 29 -23.06 0.39 -11.73
C PRO A 29 -22.33 0.96 -12.96
N PHE A 30 -22.18 2.27 -13.04
CA PHE A 30 -21.44 2.92 -14.12
C PHE A 30 -19.93 2.69 -13.99
N ASN A 31 -19.37 2.83 -12.80
CA ASN A 31 -17.95 2.58 -12.55
C ASN A 31 -17.62 1.11 -12.77
N ASP A 32 -18.48 0.18 -12.28
CA ASP A 32 -18.30 -1.24 -12.51
C ASP A 32 -18.30 -1.59 -14.01
N LEU A 33 -19.26 -1.08 -14.77
CA LEU A 33 -19.36 -1.40 -16.20
C LEU A 33 -18.21 -0.78 -17.01
N MET A 34 -17.92 0.49 -16.79
CA MET A 34 -16.92 1.23 -17.58
C MET A 34 -15.49 0.99 -17.10
N PHE A 35 -15.29 1.04 -15.78
CA PHE A 35 -13.97 1.02 -15.19
C PHE A 35 -13.40 -0.39 -15.08
N ILE A 36 -14.19 -1.35 -14.59
CA ILE A 36 -13.76 -2.74 -14.44
C ILE A 36 -13.53 -3.36 -15.82
N SER A 37 -14.47 -3.19 -16.76
CA SER A 37 -14.33 -3.73 -18.12
C SER A 37 -13.12 -3.13 -18.87
N LEU A 38 -12.90 -1.83 -18.74
CA LEU A 38 -11.74 -1.15 -19.31
C LEU A 38 -10.44 -1.69 -18.68
N ARG A 39 -10.40 -1.82 -17.37
CA ARG A 39 -9.23 -2.31 -16.65
C ARG A 39 -8.90 -3.76 -16.99
N HIS A 40 -9.89 -4.66 -17.06
CA HIS A 40 -9.66 -6.03 -17.53
C HIS A 40 -9.05 -6.07 -18.92
N TRP A 41 -9.54 -5.21 -19.83
CA TRP A 41 -8.97 -5.13 -21.16
C TRP A 41 -7.55 -4.57 -21.13
N VAL A 42 -7.31 -3.51 -20.35
CA VAL A 42 -5.97 -2.90 -20.23
C VAL A 42 -5.00 -3.87 -19.59
N GLU A 43 -5.35 -4.49 -18.46
CA GLU A 43 -4.52 -5.46 -17.75
C GLU A 43 -4.17 -6.65 -18.66
N GLY A 44 -5.17 -7.23 -19.32
CA GLY A 44 -4.98 -8.38 -20.20
C GLY A 44 -4.17 -8.08 -21.47
N TYR A 45 -4.15 -6.83 -21.94
CA TYR A 45 -3.43 -6.44 -23.15
C TYR A 45 -2.07 -5.81 -22.85
N TYR A 46 -2.01 -4.85 -21.92
CA TYR A 46 -0.78 -4.10 -21.61
C TYR A 46 0.08 -4.77 -20.54
N GLY A 47 -0.48 -5.53 -19.62
CA GLY A 47 0.28 -6.27 -18.60
C GLY A 47 1.35 -7.17 -19.23
N PRO A 48 1.00 -8.08 -20.16
CA PRO A 48 1.98 -8.90 -20.89
C PRO A 48 3.00 -8.10 -21.71
N ILE A 49 2.58 -6.95 -22.28
CA ILE A 49 3.49 -6.07 -23.03
C ILE A 49 4.49 -5.42 -22.08
N GLU A 50 4.08 -4.92 -20.93
CA GLU A 50 4.98 -4.35 -19.93
C GLU A 50 5.97 -5.38 -19.40
N GLU A 51 5.50 -6.61 -19.15
CA GLU A 51 6.35 -7.72 -18.73
C GLU A 51 7.41 -8.03 -19.79
N TRP A 52 7.01 -8.11 -21.07
CA TRP A 52 7.95 -8.35 -22.19
C TRP A 52 8.95 -7.20 -22.40
N LEU A 53 8.52 -5.93 -22.28
CA LEU A 53 9.38 -4.77 -22.42
C LEU A 53 10.31 -4.58 -21.22
N GLY A 54 9.94 -5.14 -20.08
CA GLY A 54 10.60 -4.89 -18.78
C GLY A 54 10.47 -3.45 -18.28
N PRO A 55 11.11 -3.11 -17.18
CA PRO A 55 11.03 -1.77 -16.61
C PRO A 55 11.67 -0.71 -17.51
N PRO A 56 11.15 0.54 -17.52
CA PRO A 56 11.83 1.66 -18.15
C PRO A 56 13.23 1.88 -17.56
N PRO A 57 14.25 2.25 -18.35
CA PRO A 57 15.60 2.48 -17.85
C PRO A 57 15.66 3.49 -16.70
N GLY A 58 16.43 3.21 -15.65
CA GLY A 58 16.65 4.10 -14.52
C GLY A 58 15.50 4.18 -13.52
N THR A 59 14.44 3.38 -13.69
CA THR A 59 13.23 3.43 -12.85
C THR A 59 13.16 2.35 -11.77
N THR A 60 14.18 1.51 -11.70
CA THR A 60 14.29 0.42 -10.72
C THR A 60 15.41 0.65 -9.73
N GLN A 61 15.38 -0.08 -8.62
CA GLN A 61 16.56 -0.22 -7.76
C GLN A 61 17.72 -0.85 -8.52
N GLU A 62 18.93 -0.60 -8.06
CA GLU A 62 20.10 -1.35 -8.53
C GLU A 62 20.02 -2.79 -8.02
N PRO A 63 20.14 -3.81 -8.91
CA PRO A 63 20.12 -5.19 -8.49
C PRO A 63 21.27 -5.51 -7.54
N VAL A 64 21.00 -6.27 -6.48
CA VAL A 64 22.02 -6.71 -5.54
C VAL A 64 22.65 -8.00 -6.05
N PRO A 65 24.00 -8.06 -6.27
CA PRO A 65 24.67 -9.26 -6.74
C PRO A 65 24.47 -10.47 -5.84
N GLU A 66 24.43 -11.68 -6.40
CA GLU A 66 24.30 -12.94 -5.64
C GLU A 66 25.41 -13.15 -4.62
N SER A 67 26.61 -12.59 -4.87
CA SER A 67 27.74 -12.64 -3.95
C SER A 67 27.57 -11.82 -2.66
N VAL A 68 26.59 -10.91 -2.63
CA VAL A 68 26.28 -10.08 -1.44
C VAL A 68 25.28 -10.85 -0.57
N PRO A 69 25.62 -11.24 0.66
CA PRO A 69 24.69 -11.94 1.55
C PRO A 69 23.56 -11.01 2.00
N PHE A 70 22.44 -11.61 2.41
CA PHE A 70 21.38 -10.84 3.11
C PHE A 70 21.97 -10.22 4.39
N PRO A 71 21.68 -8.94 4.67
CA PRO A 71 22.42 -8.21 5.72
C PRO A 71 22.10 -8.65 7.15
N CYS A 72 21.01 -9.41 7.37
CA CYS A 72 20.57 -9.80 8.71
C CYS A 72 20.87 -11.26 9.05
N ASN A 73 21.14 -11.54 10.33
CA ASN A 73 21.14 -12.90 10.83
C ASN A 73 19.69 -13.41 10.96
N VAL A 74 19.27 -14.23 10.01
CA VAL A 74 17.89 -14.75 9.94
C VAL A 74 17.49 -15.61 11.14
N SER A 75 18.46 -16.26 11.82
CA SER A 75 18.18 -17.10 12.98
C SER A 75 17.66 -16.31 14.19
N ILE A 76 18.02 -15.04 14.31
CA ILE A 76 17.50 -14.14 15.36
C ILE A 76 16.07 -13.72 15.04
N GLY A 77 15.75 -13.59 13.75
CA GLY A 77 14.46 -13.10 13.27
C GLY A 77 13.33 -14.13 13.27
N ARG A 78 13.53 -15.37 13.75
CA ARG A 78 12.47 -16.40 13.85
C ARG A 78 12.49 -17.07 15.22
N SER A 79 11.31 -17.30 15.78
CA SER A 79 11.14 -17.98 17.07
C SER A 79 11.33 -19.49 16.93
N LYS A 80 11.92 -20.14 17.96
CA LYS A 80 12.04 -21.62 17.99
C LYS A 80 10.68 -22.30 18.14
N THR A 81 9.74 -21.62 18.80
CA THR A 81 8.34 -22.05 18.97
C THR A 81 7.44 -20.88 18.62
N PRO A 82 6.24 -21.11 18.04
CA PRO A 82 5.32 -20.02 17.70
C PRO A 82 5.05 -19.10 18.89
N PRO A 83 5.17 -17.78 18.75
CA PRO A 83 4.92 -16.86 19.85
C PRO A 83 3.45 -16.87 20.26
N THR A 84 3.20 -16.65 21.55
CA THR A 84 1.85 -16.54 22.12
C THR A 84 1.35 -15.09 22.19
N SER A 85 2.24 -14.13 21.91
CA SER A 85 1.93 -12.70 21.97
C SER A 85 2.47 -11.98 20.73
N VAL A 86 1.67 -11.05 20.17
CA VAL A 86 2.07 -10.13 19.11
C VAL A 86 3.26 -9.26 19.53
N ASN A 87 3.41 -9.00 20.84
CA ASN A 87 4.51 -8.23 21.41
C ASN A 87 5.85 -8.99 21.41
N LYS A 88 5.81 -10.28 21.09
CA LYS A 88 6.97 -11.16 20.91
C LYS A 88 7.08 -11.71 19.49
N LEU A 89 6.35 -11.11 18.54
CA LEU A 89 6.34 -11.52 17.14
C LEU A 89 7.64 -11.10 16.46
N ARG A 90 8.37 -12.06 15.91
CA ARG A 90 9.57 -11.84 15.10
C ARG A 90 9.18 -11.83 13.61
N PRO A 91 9.98 -11.22 12.73
CA PRO A 91 9.72 -11.23 11.29
C PRO A 91 9.43 -12.61 10.70
N GLY A 92 10.22 -13.62 11.08
CA GLY A 92 10.09 -14.99 10.57
C GLY A 92 8.93 -15.78 11.19
N ASP A 93 8.20 -15.23 12.14
CA ASP A 93 6.99 -15.85 12.69
C ASP A 93 5.76 -15.50 11.86
N ILE A 94 5.84 -14.49 10.98
CA ILE A 94 4.77 -14.12 10.06
C ILE A 94 4.60 -15.23 9.03
N GLN A 95 3.38 -15.71 8.87
CA GLN A 95 3.03 -16.81 7.97
C GLN A 95 2.11 -16.35 6.83
N LEU A 96 1.38 -15.24 7.02
CA LEU A 96 0.48 -14.71 6.01
C LEU A 96 0.54 -13.18 5.97
N ILE A 97 0.55 -12.63 4.75
CA ILE A 97 0.57 -11.19 4.49
C ILE A 97 -0.76 -10.76 3.87
N GLY A 98 -1.35 -9.70 4.39
CA GLY A 98 -2.51 -9.03 3.81
C GLY A 98 -2.21 -7.56 3.54
N THR A 99 -2.80 -7.01 2.49
CA THR A 99 -2.51 -5.63 2.07
C THR A 99 -3.77 -4.89 1.64
N LEU A 100 -4.03 -3.74 2.27
CA LEU A 100 -5.11 -2.80 1.99
C LEU A 100 -4.51 -1.49 1.47
N GLY A 101 -5.21 -0.80 0.57
CA GLY A 101 -4.75 0.50 0.11
C GLY A 101 -5.31 0.94 -1.22
N ASP A 102 -4.69 1.97 -1.77
CA ASP A 102 -5.04 2.60 -3.04
C ASP A 102 -4.13 2.18 -4.21
N SER A 103 -4.11 2.98 -5.27
CA SER A 103 -3.31 2.75 -6.48
C SER A 103 -1.80 2.70 -6.23
N LEU A 104 -1.28 3.47 -5.27
CA LEU A 104 0.14 3.41 -4.90
C LEU A 104 0.49 2.04 -4.30
N THR A 105 -0.44 1.49 -3.54
CA THR A 105 -0.29 0.18 -2.91
C THR A 105 -0.51 -0.95 -3.92
N SER A 106 -1.50 -0.83 -4.84
CA SER A 106 -1.75 -1.83 -5.88
C SER A 106 -0.65 -1.89 -6.95
N GLY A 107 0.26 -0.91 -6.98
CA GLY A 107 1.32 -0.83 -7.97
C GLY A 107 0.83 -0.38 -9.34
N ALA A 108 -0.17 0.51 -9.36
CA ALA A 108 -0.62 1.10 -10.60
C ALA A 108 0.52 1.87 -11.28
N ALA A 109 0.61 1.74 -12.60
CA ALA A 109 1.51 2.52 -13.44
C ALA A 109 3.02 2.34 -13.20
N VAL A 110 3.48 1.38 -12.39
CA VAL A 110 4.91 1.25 -12.04
C VAL A 110 5.80 1.20 -13.26
N PHE A 111 5.41 0.48 -14.31
CA PHE A 111 6.17 0.35 -15.55
C PHE A 111 5.57 1.12 -16.73
N ALA A 112 4.50 1.90 -16.50
CA ALA A 112 3.78 2.57 -17.57
C ALA A 112 4.67 3.44 -18.45
N ARG A 113 4.49 3.28 -19.78
CA ARG A 113 5.16 4.05 -20.84
C ARG A 113 4.17 4.89 -21.66
N CYS A 114 2.87 4.65 -21.49
CA CYS A 114 1.77 5.39 -22.10
C CYS A 114 0.61 5.54 -21.13
N PHE A 115 -0.30 6.48 -21.39
CA PHE A 115 -1.40 6.80 -20.46
C PHE A 115 -2.38 5.65 -20.20
N ILE A 116 -2.63 4.78 -21.18
CA ILE A 116 -3.50 3.62 -20.98
C ILE A 116 -2.87 2.64 -19.99
N ALA A 117 -1.54 2.48 -20.02
CA ALA A 117 -0.81 1.60 -19.12
C ALA A 117 -0.79 2.10 -17.65
N LEU A 118 -1.31 3.29 -17.35
CA LEU A 118 -1.51 3.76 -15.97
C LEU A 118 -2.46 2.86 -15.16
N PHE A 119 -3.33 2.11 -15.85
CA PHE A 119 -4.29 1.21 -15.21
C PHE A 119 -3.73 -0.21 -15.00
N VAL A 120 -2.51 -0.51 -15.42
CA VAL A 120 -1.83 -1.78 -15.10
C VAL A 120 -1.36 -1.77 -13.66
N SER A 121 -1.73 -2.80 -12.90
CA SER A 121 -1.38 -2.95 -11.49
C SER A 121 -0.27 -3.98 -11.31
N ASN A 122 0.98 -3.54 -11.23
CA ASN A 122 2.16 -4.39 -11.03
C ASN A 122 2.29 -4.78 -9.54
N ARG A 123 1.30 -5.51 -9.00
CA ARG A 123 1.16 -5.82 -7.55
C ARG A 123 2.37 -6.57 -6.99
N GLY A 124 2.96 -7.47 -7.79
CA GLY A 124 4.06 -8.34 -7.36
C GLY A 124 5.34 -7.61 -6.97
N ILE A 125 5.48 -6.32 -7.30
CA ILE A 125 6.68 -5.52 -7.00
C ILE A 125 6.42 -4.34 -6.07
N THR A 126 5.25 -4.28 -5.45
CA THR A 126 4.88 -3.20 -4.51
C THR A 126 5.55 -3.36 -3.15
N ALA A 127 5.84 -2.24 -2.51
CA ALA A 127 6.63 -2.19 -1.29
C ALA A 127 6.10 -3.07 -0.15
N ALA A 128 4.79 -3.03 0.10
CA ALA A 128 4.17 -3.66 1.27
C ALA A 128 3.55 -5.03 0.98
N GLY A 129 3.18 -5.32 -0.28
CA GLY A 129 2.38 -6.50 -0.63
C GLY A 129 2.93 -7.35 -1.77
N GLY A 130 3.97 -6.91 -2.49
CA GLY A 130 4.53 -7.61 -3.64
C GLY A 130 5.58 -8.65 -3.29
N GLY A 131 5.49 -9.84 -3.91
CA GLY A 131 6.38 -10.95 -3.65
C GLY A 131 7.09 -11.54 -4.87
N ASP A 132 7.17 -10.80 -5.97
CA ASP A 132 7.91 -11.25 -7.15
C ASP A 132 9.40 -11.37 -6.88
N ASP A 133 10.02 -12.41 -7.46
CA ASP A 133 11.47 -12.61 -7.42
C ASP A 133 12.02 -12.60 -5.97
N THR A 134 13.13 -11.90 -5.74
CA THR A 134 13.79 -11.77 -4.45
C THR A 134 14.07 -10.30 -4.10
N TRP A 135 14.44 -10.03 -2.86
CA TRP A 135 14.87 -8.72 -2.39
C TRP A 135 16.03 -8.12 -3.21
N ARG A 136 16.80 -8.98 -3.89
CA ARG A 136 17.94 -8.57 -4.72
C ARG A 136 17.49 -7.77 -5.94
N LYS A 137 16.40 -8.20 -6.56
CA LYS A 137 15.83 -7.56 -7.75
C LYS A 137 14.69 -6.61 -7.39
N TRP A 138 13.80 -7.03 -6.50
CA TRP A 138 12.66 -6.26 -6.03
C TRP A 138 12.63 -6.21 -4.50
N LEU A 139 13.16 -5.14 -3.92
CA LEU A 139 13.09 -4.94 -2.47
C LEU A 139 11.66 -4.61 -2.08
N THR A 140 11.01 -5.54 -1.41
CA THR A 140 9.66 -5.44 -0.86
C THR A 140 9.65 -6.03 0.55
N VAL A 141 8.69 -5.66 1.39
CA VAL A 141 8.56 -6.26 2.73
C VAL A 141 8.33 -7.78 2.65
N PRO A 142 7.45 -8.30 1.75
CA PRO A 142 7.34 -9.74 1.56
C PRO A 142 8.65 -10.42 1.19
N ASN A 143 9.45 -9.85 0.29
CA ASN A 143 10.74 -10.43 -0.10
C ASN A 143 11.79 -10.40 1.02
N ILE A 144 11.72 -9.39 1.90
CA ILE A 144 12.52 -9.37 3.14
C ILE A 144 12.04 -10.48 4.09
N LEU A 145 10.73 -10.64 4.28
CA LEU A 145 10.15 -11.66 5.16
C LEU A 145 10.44 -13.07 4.68
N LYS A 146 10.53 -13.32 3.37
CA LYS A 146 10.92 -14.62 2.78
C LYS A 146 12.32 -15.08 3.24
N GLU A 147 13.24 -14.16 3.52
CA GLU A 147 14.57 -14.51 4.06
C GLU A 147 14.48 -15.10 5.47
N PHE A 148 13.52 -14.64 6.28
CA PHE A 148 13.28 -15.16 7.64
C PHE A 148 12.30 -16.32 7.67
N ASN A 149 11.35 -16.37 6.75
CA ASN A 149 10.34 -17.42 6.60
C ASN A 149 10.04 -17.66 5.13
N PRO A 150 10.71 -18.64 4.48
CA PRO A 150 10.46 -18.98 3.07
C PRO A 150 9.03 -19.44 2.77
N ASP A 151 8.29 -19.88 3.78
CA ASP A 151 6.91 -20.41 3.66
C ASP A 151 5.85 -19.32 3.86
N VAL A 152 6.22 -18.04 3.94
CA VAL A 152 5.26 -16.94 4.06
C VAL A 152 4.43 -16.83 2.77
N VAL A 153 3.12 -16.59 2.93
CA VAL A 153 2.15 -16.56 1.80
C VAL A 153 1.25 -15.32 1.84
N GLY A 154 0.38 -15.16 0.85
CA GLY A 154 -0.63 -14.10 0.78
C GLY A 154 -0.17 -12.82 0.09
N TYR A 155 1.08 -12.74 -0.31
CA TYR A 155 1.61 -11.62 -1.12
C TYR A 155 1.24 -11.80 -2.59
N ALA A 156 1.04 -10.70 -3.31
CA ALA A 156 0.72 -10.75 -4.74
C ALA A 156 1.95 -11.07 -5.61
N VAL A 157 1.70 -11.63 -6.79
CA VAL A 157 2.71 -11.91 -7.81
C VAL A 157 2.26 -11.39 -9.17
N GLY A 158 3.22 -10.88 -9.96
CA GLY A 158 2.98 -10.34 -11.28
C GLY A 158 2.09 -9.10 -11.31
N SER A 159 1.50 -8.86 -12.47
CA SER A 159 0.44 -7.87 -12.68
C SER A 159 -0.92 -8.51 -12.51
N SER A 160 -1.85 -7.83 -11.85
CA SER A 160 -3.21 -8.36 -11.68
C SER A 160 -4.22 -7.30 -11.22
N LEU A 161 -5.46 -7.51 -11.59
CA LEU A 161 -6.58 -6.86 -10.91
C LEU A 161 -6.82 -7.51 -9.55
N VAL A 162 -7.52 -6.79 -8.67
CA VAL A 162 -7.89 -7.31 -7.35
C VAL A 162 -8.73 -8.60 -7.43
N THR A 163 -9.48 -8.80 -8.50
CA THR A 163 -10.34 -9.98 -8.72
C THR A 163 -9.61 -11.20 -9.25
N GLU A 164 -8.34 -11.09 -9.59
CA GLU A 164 -7.55 -12.18 -10.16
C GLU A 164 -6.80 -12.95 -9.07
N GLU A 165 -6.58 -14.24 -9.31
CA GLU A 165 -6.03 -15.18 -8.33
C GLU A 165 -4.66 -14.76 -7.81
N ASN A 166 -3.77 -14.29 -8.68
CA ASN A 166 -2.41 -13.86 -8.33
C ASN A 166 -2.34 -12.54 -7.52
N SER A 167 -3.47 -11.86 -7.30
CA SER A 167 -3.56 -10.78 -6.32
C SER A 167 -3.51 -11.29 -4.88
N GLU A 168 -3.84 -12.57 -4.65
CA GLU A 168 -3.75 -13.23 -3.34
C GLU A 168 -4.50 -12.45 -2.24
N CYS A 169 -3.85 -12.17 -1.11
CA CYS A 169 -4.40 -11.33 -0.03
C CYS A 169 -4.06 -9.83 -0.18
N HIS A 170 -3.71 -9.40 -1.38
CA HIS A 170 -3.44 -7.99 -1.71
C HIS A 170 -4.68 -7.37 -2.34
N VAL A 171 -5.53 -6.71 -1.53
CA VAL A 171 -6.83 -6.18 -1.95
C VAL A 171 -6.84 -4.67 -2.22
N ALA A 172 -5.67 -4.02 -2.27
CA ALA A 172 -5.59 -2.61 -2.63
C ALA A 172 -6.14 -2.34 -4.04
N GLU A 173 -6.80 -1.19 -4.23
CA GLU A 173 -7.51 -0.90 -5.48
C GLU A 173 -7.24 0.51 -6.00
N ILE A 174 -7.16 0.66 -7.33
CA ILE A 174 -6.99 1.96 -7.99
C ILE A 174 -8.19 2.86 -7.66
N GLY A 175 -7.92 4.08 -7.21
CA GLY A 175 -8.96 5.06 -6.88
C GLY A 175 -9.57 4.91 -5.49
N SER A 176 -9.23 3.85 -4.72
CA SER A 176 -9.73 3.69 -3.35
C SER A 176 -9.42 4.89 -2.48
N MET A 177 -10.40 5.29 -1.71
CA MET A 177 -10.36 6.35 -0.70
C MET A 177 -10.57 5.77 0.70
N SER A 178 -10.42 6.60 1.71
CA SER A 178 -10.62 6.20 3.10
C SER A 178 -11.99 5.56 3.37
N VAL A 179 -13.03 5.98 2.67
CA VAL A 179 -14.39 5.45 2.79
C VAL A 179 -14.51 3.99 2.35
N ASP A 180 -13.62 3.52 1.50
CA ASP A 180 -13.63 2.16 0.94
C ASP A 180 -12.99 1.13 1.89
N LEU A 181 -12.11 1.57 2.80
CA LEU A 181 -11.34 0.70 3.70
C LEU A 181 -12.18 -0.34 4.48
N PRO A 182 -13.37 -0.02 5.05
CA PRO A 182 -14.15 -1.03 5.76
C PRO A 182 -14.63 -2.16 4.87
N TYR A 183 -14.94 -1.87 3.60
CA TYR A 183 -15.30 -2.88 2.62
C TYR A 183 -14.08 -3.72 2.21
N ASP A 184 -12.97 -3.07 1.89
CA ASP A 184 -11.72 -3.75 1.53
C ASP A 184 -11.26 -4.69 2.65
N ALA A 185 -11.45 -4.29 3.92
CA ALA A 185 -11.16 -5.15 5.06
C ALA A 185 -12.05 -6.39 5.12
N GLN A 186 -13.32 -6.30 4.73
CA GLN A 186 -14.20 -7.48 4.64
C GLN A 186 -13.72 -8.43 3.55
N VAL A 187 -13.37 -7.91 2.36
CA VAL A 187 -12.81 -8.70 1.26
C VAL A 187 -11.51 -9.39 1.69
N LEU A 188 -10.61 -8.66 2.38
CA LEU A 188 -9.37 -9.24 2.90
C LEU A 188 -9.64 -10.35 3.91
N VAL A 189 -10.58 -10.16 4.82
CA VAL A 189 -10.98 -11.18 5.81
C VAL A 189 -11.48 -12.45 5.10
N GLU A 190 -12.36 -12.33 4.13
CA GLU A 190 -12.90 -13.46 3.36
C GLU A 190 -11.78 -14.24 2.65
N ARG A 191 -10.81 -13.53 2.05
CA ARG A 191 -9.66 -14.17 1.39
C ARG A 191 -8.76 -14.90 2.38
N ILE A 192 -8.41 -14.26 3.49
CA ILE A 192 -7.56 -14.87 4.52
C ILE A 192 -8.24 -16.11 5.12
N GLN A 193 -9.54 -16.05 5.40
CA GLN A 193 -10.28 -17.16 5.98
C GLN A 193 -10.45 -18.35 5.02
N SER A 194 -10.43 -18.09 3.71
CA SER A 194 -10.47 -19.12 2.67
C SER A 194 -9.10 -19.55 2.15
N TYR A 195 -8.02 -18.91 2.64
CA TYR A 195 -6.66 -19.13 2.10
C TYR A 195 -6.15 -20.57 2.38
N PRO A 196 -5.67 -21.29 1.36
CA PRO A 196 -5.21 -22.67 1.51
C PRO A 196 -3.81 -22.72 2.15
N MET A 197 -3.75 -22.74 3.47
CA MET A 197 -2.47 -22.79 4.21
C MET A 197 -1.96 -24.22 4.36
N VAL A 198 -0.65 -24.41 4.28
CA VAL A 198 0.01 -25.69 4.48
C VAL A 198 0.59 -25.77 5.89
N GLY A 199 0.32 -26.86 6.60
CA GLY A 199 0.86 -27.13 7.94
C GLY A 199 0.27 -26.32 9.09
N THR A 200 -0.65 -25.41 8.80
CA THR A 200 -1.36 -24.59 9.79
C THR A 200 -2.73 -24.17 9.23
N THR A 201 -3.49 -23.42 10.01
CA THR A 201 -4.76 -22.82 9.58
C THR A 201 -4.68 -21.31 9.74
N TRP A 202 -5.49 -20.58 8.96
CA TRP A 202 -5.45 -19.11 8.97
C TRP A 202 -5.65 -18.51 10.39
N ASP A 203 -6.44 -19.13 11.24
CA ASP A 203 -6.72 -18.67 12.61
C ASP A 203 -5.53 -18.88 13.56
N LYS A 204 -4.66 -19.85 13.26
CA LYS A 204 -3.43 -20.14 14.05
C LYS A 204 -2.21 -19.42 13.51
N ALA A 205 -2.21 -19.05 12.25
CA ALA A 205 -1.10 -18.34 11.60
C ALA A 205 -0.97 -16.91 12.12
N TRP A 206 0.26 -16.43 12.33
CA TRP A 206 0.53 -15.02 12.53
C TRP A 206 0.46 -14.26 11.20
N LYS A 207 -0.28 -13.17 11.22
CA LYS A 207 -0.53 -12.33 10.04
C LYS A 207 0.11 -10.96 10.19
N PHE A 208 0.65 -10.48 9.10
CA PHE A 208 1.02 -9.08 8.91
C PHE A 208 0.03 -8.46 7.94
N VAL A 209 -0.68 -7.43 8.39
CA VAL A 209 -1.61 -6.66 7.54
C VAL A 209 -1.10 -5.23 7.42
N SER A 210 -0.83 -4.78 6.22
CA SER A 210 -0.49 -3.40 5.90
C SER A 210 -1.70 -2.65 5.36
N MET A 211 -1.85 -1.37 5.75
CA MET A 211 -2.89 -0.48 5.28
C MET A 211 -2.27 0.88 4.96
N ASN A 212 -2.37 1.32 3.70
CA ASN A 212 -1.91 2.63 3.23
C ASN A 212 -2.96 3.25 2.32
N ILE A 213 -3.60 4.33 2.77
CA ILE A 213 -4.72 5.00 2.07
C ILE A 213 -4.67 6.50 2.29
N GLY A 214 -5.08 7.27 1.27
CA GLY A 214 -5.32 8.71 1.42
C GLY A 214 -4.81 9.57 0.29
N ILE A 215 -3.98 9.07 -0.62
CA ILE A 215 -3.50 9.94 -1.72
C ILE A 215 -4.64 10.40 -2.61
N ASN A 216 -5.67 9.56 -2.85
CA ASN A 216 -6.86 9.93 -3.60
C ASN A 216 -7.72 10.93 -2.82
N ASP A 217 -7.85 10.76 -1.51
CA ASP A 217 -8.52 11.75 -0.65
C ASP A 217 -7.81 13.10 -0.72
N PHE A 218 -6.48 13.13 -0.62
CA PHE A 218 -5.68 14.36 -0.70
C PHE A 218 -5.74 15.03 -2.06
N CYS A 219 -5.80 14.23 -3.11
CA CYS A 219 -5.77 14.72 -4.48
C CYS A 219 -7.14 15.12 -5.04
N ALA A 220 -8.20 14.37 -4.69
CA ALA A 220 -9.49 14.49 -5.36
C ALA A 220 -10.69 14.75 -4.44
N ASN A 221 -10.52 14.76 -3.11
CA ASN A 221 -11.64 14.90 -2.19
C ASN A 221 -11.52 16.10 -1.24
N ILE A 222 -10.38 16.30 -0.58
CA ILE A 222 -10.27 17.29 0.53
C ILE A 222 -10.64 18.72 0.15
N CYS A 223 -10.51 19.10 -1.10
CA CYS A 223 -10.85 20.46 -1.58
C CYS A 223 -12.33 20.66 -1.86
N TYR A 224 -13.13 19.61 -1.84
CA TYR A 224 -14.59 19.65 -2.02
C TYR A 224 -15.34 19.46 -0.71
N GLU A 225 -14.66 19.02 0.34
CA GLU A 225 -15.26 18.85 1.65
C GLU A 225 -15.45 20.18 2.39
N PRO A 226 -16.54 20.33 3.15
CA PRO A 226 -16.90 21.63 3.73
C PRO A 226 -15.94 22.09 4.83
N THR A 227 -15.29 21.16 5.55
CA THR A 227 -14.38 21.50 6.65
C THR A 227 -13.27 20.46 6.83
N ALA A 228 -12.09 20.92 7.26
CA ALA A 228 -10.97 20.04 7.65
C ALA A 228 -11.40 19.05 8.74
N LYS A 229 -12.16 19.51 9.72
CA LYS A 229 -12.64 18.67 10.82
C LYS A 229 -13.43 17.47 10.31
N LYS A 230 -14.35 17.66 9.37
CA LYS A 230 -15.14 16.58 8.78
C LYS A 230 -14.24 15.53 8.08
N VAL A 231 -13.29 15.99 7.26
CA VAL A 231 -12.35 15.09 6.57
C VAL A 231 -11.62 14.20 7.56
N ILE A 232 -11.04 14.79 8.61
CA ILE A 232 -10.23 14.08 9.60
C ILE A 232 -11.09 13.13 10.43
N GLU A 233 -12.29 13.54 10.83
CA GLU A 233 -13.22 12.72 11.62
C GLU A 233 -13.77 11.54 10.82
N ASP A 234 -14.13 11.74 9.54
CA ASP A 234 -14.59 10.67 8.67
C ASP A 234 -13.49 9.65 8.42
N HIS A 235 -12.27 10.11 8.12
CA HIS A 235 -11.12 9.20 8.00
C HIS A 235 -10.89 8.39 9.28
N LYS A 236 -10.80 9.06 10.42
CA LYS A 236 -10.61 8.39 11.71
C LYS A 236 -11.67 7.33 11.96
N LYS A 237 -12.94 7.63 11.66
CA LYS A 237 -14.05 6.69 11.77
C LYS A 237 -13.85 5.48 10.85
N ASN A 238 -13.48 5.70 9.59
CA ASN A 238 -13.28 4.63 8.61
C ASN A 238 -12.12 3.71 9.04
N VAL A 239 -11.01 4.26 9.52
CA VAL A 239 -9.87 3.48 10.04
C VAL A 239 -10.27 2.66 11.27
N ILE A 240 -11.01 3.26 12.22
CA ILE A 240 -11.52 2.55 13.41
C ILE A 240 -12.41 1.37 13.00
N GLU A 241 -13.34 1.58 12.07
CA GLU A 241 -14.24 0.55 11.59
C GLU A 241 -13.46 -0.59 10.89
N THR A 242 -12.52 -0.23 10.01
CA THR A 242 -11.62 -1.17 9.35
C THR A 242 -10.86 -2.04 10.34
N VAL A 243 -10.22 -1.43 11.32
CA VAL A 243 -9.44 -2.16 12.34
C VAL A 243 -10.34 -3.05 13.21
N ARG A 244 -11.56 -2.61 13.52
CA ARG A 244 -12.56 -3.44 14.24
C ARG A 244 -12.98 -4.66 13.42
N ILE A 245 -13.17 -4.52 12.12
CA ILE A 245 -13.45 -5.65 11.22
C ILE A 245 -12.29 -6.65 11.26
N LEU A 246 -11.05 -6.17 11.08
CA LEU A 246 -9.86 -7.02 11.13
C LEU A 246 -9.73 -7.71 12.50
N LYS A 247 -9.82 -6.98 13.60
CA LYS A 247 -9.68 -7.53 14.97
C LYS A 247 -10.73 -8.58 15.28
N LYS A 248 -11.98 -8.34 14.89
CA LYS A 248 -13.09 -9.28 15.14
C LYS A 248 -12.90 -10.60 14.42
N ASN A 249 -12.31 -10.60 13.23
CA ASN A 249 -12.31 -11.74 12.33
C ASN A 249 -10.94 -12.40 12.14
N LEU A 250 -9.84 -11.72 12.47
CA LEU A 250 -8.47 -12.19 12.25
C LEU A 250 -7.67 -12.21 13.55
N PRO A 251 -7.67 -13.30 14.32
CA PRO A 251 -6.78 -13.46 15.46
C PRO A 251 -5.31 -13.49 14.99
N LYS A 252 -4.37 -13.30 15.92
CA LYS A 252 -2.93 -13.34 15.67
C LYS A 252 -2.50 -12.41 14.52
N THR A 253 -2.82 -11.13 14.65
CA THR A 253 -2.58 -10.16 13.59
C THR A 253 -1.81 -8.93 14.10
N PHE A 254 -0.76 -8.57 13.36
CA PHE A 254 -0.08 -7.30 13.46
C PHE A 254 -0.55 -6.40 12.31
N VAL A 255 -1.18 -5.28 12.63
CA VAL A 255 -1.66 -4.30 11.64
C VAL A 255 -0.71 -3.10 11.61
N ALA A 256 -0.16 -2.81 10.45
CA ALA A 256 0.63 -1.62 10.17
C ALA A 256 -0.23 -0.56 9.49
N ILE A 257 -0.60 0.51 10.19
CA ILE A 257 -1.20 1.71 9.59
C ILE A 257 -0.05 2.56 9.04
N ILE A 258 0.04 2.67 7.73
CA ILE A 258 1.11 3.39 7.05
C ILE A 258 0.52 4.70 6.54
N SER A 259 0.96 5.82 7.08
CA SER A 259 0.54 7.13 6.58
C SER A 259 0.91 7.29 5.11
N PRO A 260 -0.01 7.76 4.25
CA PRO A 260 0.29 8.00 2.84
C PRO A 260 1.31 9.13 2.66
N ILE A 261 1.95 9.15 1.50
CA ILE A 261 2.86 10.25 1.16
C ILE A 261 2.10 11.57 1.08
N SER A 262 2.69 12.63 1.61
CA SER A 262 2.09 13.97 1.50
C SER A 262 2.04 14.44 0.05
N SER A 263 0.90 14.92 -0.40
CA SER A 263 0.78 15.56 -1.73
C SER A 263 1.68 16.78 -1.92
N LYS A 264 2.24 17.33 -0.83
CA LYS A 264 3.28 18.37 -0.87
C LYS A 264 4.50 17.91 -1.67
N VAL A 265 4.88 16.64 -1.55
CA VAL A 265 6.00 16.04 -2.31
C VAL A 265 5.79 16.14 -3.81
N LEU A 266 4.55 15.90 -4.28
CA LEU A 266 4.19 15.99 -5.69
C LEU A 266 4.31 17.43 -6.21
N VAL A 267 3.91 18.39 -5.39
CA VAL A 267 4.01 19.82 -5.71
C VAL A 267 5.48 20.25 -5.77
N GLU A 268 6.30 19.85 -4.80
CA GLU A 268 7.71 20.20 -4.74
C GLU A 268 8.54 19.50 -5.81
N ALA A 269 8.20 18.27 -6.18
CA ALA A 269 8.86 17.53 -7.26
C ALA A 269 8.74 18.22 -8.61
N GLN A 270 7.67 18.98 -8.85
CA GLN A 270 7.46 19.72 -10.09
C GLN A 270 8.08 21.14 -10.08
N GLN A 271 8.57 21.61 -8.92
CA GLN A 271 9.25 22.91 -8.84
C GLN A 271 10.60 22.82 -9.57
N GLY A 272 10.80 23.70 -10.54
CA GLY A 272 12.06 23.76 -11.31
C GLY A 272 12.16 22.81 -12.51
N ASN A 273 11.18 21.93 -12.70
CA ASN A 273 11.09 21.07 -13.90
C ASN A 273 9.62 20.91 -14.36
N PRO A 274 9.00 21.98 -14.87
CA PRO A 274 7.61 21.89 -15.31
C PRO A 274 7.54 21.05 -16.61
N SER A 275 7.19 19.77 -16.48
CA SER A 275 6.77 18.95 -17.60
C SER A 275 5.32 19.27 -17.96
N PHE A 276 5.04 19.50 -19.26
CA PHE A 276 3.66 19.66 -19.71
C PHE A 276 2.81 18.43 -19.36
N ASN A 277 3.36 17.23 -19.55
CA ASN A 277 2.67 15.98 -19.21
C ASN A 277 2.31 15.92 -17.73
N CYS A 278 3.25 16.19 -16.82
CA CYS A 278 2.99 16.22 -15.39
C CYS A 278 1.92 17.26 -15.01
N SER A 279 2.02 18.47 -15.56
CA SER A 279 1.05 19.54 -15.27
C SER A 279 -0.34 19.18 -15.78
N PHE A 280 -0.43 18.51 -16.92
CA PHE A 280 -1.70 18.07 -17.50
C PHE A 280 -2.31 16.95 -16.67
N THR A 281 -1.62 15.83 -16.45
CA THR A 281 -2.13 14.69 -15.68
C THR A 281 -2.49 15.07 -14.26
N MET A 282 -1.62 15.80 -13.56
CA MET A 282 -1.88 16.21 -12.19
C MET A 282 -3.06 17.17 -12.03
N SER A 283 -3.45 17.88 -13.08
CA SER A 283 -4.67 18.70 -13.05
C SER A 283 -5.94 17.84 -13.00
N PHE A 284 -5.88 16.58 -13.45
CA PHE A 284 -6.99 15.62 -13.40
C PHE A 284 -6.87 14.67 -12.20
N GLU A 285 -5.69 14.12 -11.96
CA GLU A 285 -5.48 13.12 -10.91
C GLU A 285 -5.35 13.75 -9.51
N CYS A 286 -4.87 15.00 -9.43
CA CYS A 286 -4.69 15.70 -8.17
C CYS A 286 -5.21 17.16 -8.24
N PRO A 287 -6.50 17.37 -8.58
CA PRO A 287 -7.06 18.71 -8.76
C PRO A 287 -7.00 19.57 -7.49
N CYS A 288 -7.08 18.99 -6.30
CA CYS A 288 -6.97 19.75 -5.05
C CYS A 288 -5.62 20.45 -4.91
N MET A 289 -4.54 19.87 -5.46
CA MET A 289 -3.21 20.44 -5.41
C MET A 289 -2.85 21.26 -6.66
N PHE A 290 -3.33 20.84 -7.84
CA PHE A 290 -2.91 21.41 -9.11
C PHE A 290 -3.97 22.19 -9.85
N GLY A 291 -5.24 22.02 -9.48
CA GLY A 291 -6.38 22.78 -10.04
C GLY A 291 -6.26 24.28 -9.78
N PHE A 292 -6.58 25.10 -10.79
CA PHE A 292 -6.41 26.55 -10.74
C PHE A 292 -7.10 27.20 -9.53
N SER A 293 -8.32 26.76 -9.22
CA SER A 293 -9.13 27.29 -8.10
C SER A 293 -8.62 26.86 -6.73
N PHE A 294 -7.87 25.77 -6.63
CA PHE A 294 -7.46 25.17 -5.35
C PHE A 294 -6.01 25.49 -4.95
N ARG A 295 -5.14 25.77 -5.92
CA ARG A 295 -3.71 26.09 -5.66
C ARG A 295 -3.49 27.15 -4.58
N PRO A 296 -4.26 28.22 -4.45
CA PRO A 296 -4.06 29.22 -3.41
C PRO A 296 -4.29 28.70 -1.99
N HIS A 297 -5.00 27.57 -1.85
CA HIS A 297 -5.38 26.98 -0.57
C HIS A 297 -4.50 25.79 -0.15
N ARG A 298 -3.40 25.50 -0.84
CA ARG A 298 -2.53 24.34 -0.57
C ARG A 298 -2.10 24.22 0.88
N GLN A 299 -1.78 25.34 1.54
CA GLN A 299 -1.37 25.29 2.95
C GLN A 299 -2.49 24.74 3.83
N TYR A 300 -3.71 25.15 3.63
CA TYR A 300 -4.87 24.60 4.33
C TYR A 300 -5.05 23.09 4.09
N TYR A 301 -4.79 22.62 2.87
CA TYR A 301 -4.83 21.17 2.58
C TYR A 301 -3.67 20.42 3.23
N TYR A 302 -2.48 21.01 3.33
CA TYR A 302 -1.37 20.40 4.06
C TYR A 302 -1.69 20.27 5.56
N ASP A 303 -2.36 21.26 6.15
CA ASP A 303 -2.80 21.20 7.55
C ASP A 303 -3.84 20.07 7.76
N ILE A 304 -4.71 19.80 6.76
CA ILE A 304 -5.62 18.65 6.79
C ILE A 304 -4.82 17.33 6.75
N ILE A 305 -3.81 17.23 5.91
CA ILE A 305 -2.95 16.04 5.79
C ILE A 305 -2.23 15.75 7.11
N ASP A 306 -1.72 16.78 7.78
CA ASP A 306 -1.09 16.62 9.10
C ASP A 306 -2.11 16.13 10.15
N GLY A 307 -3.34 16.65 10.11
CA GLY A 307 -4.45 16.16 10.94
C GLY A 307 -4.84 14.70 10.64
N TRP A 308 -4.75 14.28 9.38
CA TRP A 308 -4.95 12.91 8.96
C TRP A 308 -3.93 11.95 9.60
N TYR A 309 -2.64 12.30 9.54
CA TYR A 309 -1.58 11.51 10.17
C TYR A 309 -1.74 11.42 11.68
N GLN A 310 -2.19 12.51 12.31
CA GLN A 310 -2.47 12.50 13.74
C GLN A 310 -3.65 11.59 14.07
N ALA A 311 -4.71 11.54 13.25
CA ALA A 311 -5.83 10.64 13.44
C ALA A 311 -5.42 9.16 13.34
N GLU A 312 -4.58 8.78 12.37
CA GLU A 312 -4.03 7.43 12.25
C GLU A 312 -3.18 7.04 13.46
N ARG A 313 -2.33 7.96 13.92
CA ARG A 313 -1.55 7.77 15.15
C ARG A 313 -2.45 7.55 16.37
N GLU A 314 -3.47 8.37 16.55
CA GLU A 314 -4.42 8.23 17.66
C GLU A 314 -5.16 6.90 17.62
N VAL A 315 -5.60 6.43 16.45
CA VAL A 315 -6.23 5.12 16.29
C VAL A 315 -5.25 4.01 16.70
N SER A 316 -3.99 4.08 16.27
CA SER A 316 -2.98 3.09 16.62
C SER A 316 -2.67 3.02 18.13
N LEU A 317 -3.01 4.06 18.89
CA LEU A 317 -2.83 4.12 20.35
C LEU A 317 -4.08 3.72 21.13
N MET A 318 -5.21 3.40 20.48
CA MET A 318 -6.44 3.02 21.16
C MET A 318 -6.27 1.68 21.89
N PRO A 319 -6.55 1.60 23.22
CA PRO A 319 -6.39 0.35 23.98
C PRO A 319 -7.22 -0.81 23.42
N GLU A 320 -8.39 -0.52 22.84
CA GLU A 320 -9.22 -1.55 22.22
C GLU A 320 -8.51 -2.32 21.09
N PHE A 321 -7.45 -1.78 20.49
CA PHE A 321 -6.69 -2.40 19.40
C PHE A 321 -5.38 -3.05 19.85
N GLN A 322 -5.18 -3.19 21.15
CA GLN A 322 -3.99 -3.80 21.74
C GLN A 322 -4.40 -5.00 22.59
N SER A 323 -3.94 -6.18 22.20
CA SER A 323 -4.13 -7.44 22.96
C SER A 323 -2.93 -8.35 22.75
N GLU A 324 -2.92 -9.53 23.37
CA GLU A 324 -1.83 -10.49 23.16
C GLU A 324 -1.79 -11.06 21.74
N ASP A 325 -2.92 -11.10 21.07
CA ASP A 325 -3.05 -11.67 19.71
C ASP A 325 -3.30 -10.64 18.61
N PHE A 326 -3.38 -9.34 18.97
CA PHE A 326 -3.66 -8.29 17.99
C PHE A 326 -3.02 -6.97 18.39
N ALA A 327 -2.28 -6.36 17.49
CA ALA A 327 -1.71 -5.02 17.68
C ALA A 327 -1.86 -4.16 16.44
N VAL A 328 -2.14 -2.88 16.65
CA VAL A 328 -2.13 -1.85 15.61
C VAL A 328 -0.98 -0.91 15.88
N VAL A 329 -0.16 -0.67 14.87
CA VAL A 329 1.04 0.16 14.99
C VAL A 329 1.12 1.15 13.83
N TRP A 330 1.23 2.42 14.16
CA TRP A 330 1.43 3.48 13.20
C TRP A 330 2.86 3.48 12.60
N GLN A 331 2.95 3.64 11.28
CA GLN A 331 4.20 3.66 10.51
C GLN A 331 4.31 4.97 9.74
N PRO A 332 4.97 5.99 10.29
CA PRO A 332 5.01 7.34 9.72
C PRO A 332 6.00 7.54 8.57
N ILE A 333 6.59 6.51 8.03
CA ILE A 333 7.76 6.57 7.12
C ILE A 333 7.61 7.53 5.94
N MET A 334 6.39 7.78 5.46
CA MET A 334 6.18 8.65 4.30
C MET A 334 5.73 10.07 4.66
N THR A 335 5.49 10.38 5.94
CA THR A 335 4.91 11.69 6.35
C THR A 335 5.80 12.89 6.01
N HIS A 336 7.12 12.72 6.05
CA HIS A 336 8.12 13.74 5.70
C HIS A 336 9.10 13.27 4.61
N SER A 337 8.76 12.20 3.89
CA SER A 337 9.57 11.71 2.78
C SER A 337 9.55 12.69 1.62
N MET A 338 10.69 12.85 0.98
CA MET A 338 10.89 13.70 -0.18
C MET A 338 11.57 12.91 -1.29
N LEU A 339 11.33 13.29 -2.54
CA LEU A 339 12.09 12.75 -3.67
C LEU A 339 13.47 13.40 -3.72
N PRO A 340 14.53 12.64 -4.03
CA PRO A 340 15.88 13.17 -4.04
C PRO A 340 16.09 14.15 -5.20
N LYS A 341 16.90 15.17 -4.94
CA LYS A 341 17.33 16.14 -5.95
C LYS A 341 18.68 15.73 -6.52
N ASN A 342 18.87 15.92 -7.80
CA ASN A 342 20.16 15.77 -8.47
C ASN A 342 21.12 16.93 -8.08
N LYS A 343 22.35 16.91 -8.62
CA LYS A 343 23.38 17.93 -8.35
C LYS A 343 22.95 19.36 -8.72
N ASN A 344 21.96 19.51 -9.60
CA ASN A 344 21.41 20.79 -10.03
C ASN A 344 20.20 21.24 -9.18
N GLY A 345 19.86 20.52 -8.12
CA GLY A 345 18.70 20.81 -7.28
C GLY A 345 17.34 20.41 -7.87
N ILE A 346 17.33 19.65 -8.97
CA ILE A 346 16.14 19.24 -9.72
C ILE A 346 15.82 17.78 -9.34
N VAL A 347 14.55 17.46 -9.09
CA VAL A 347 14.08 16.10 -8.90
C VAL A 347 14.04 15.40 -10.26
N PRO A 348 14.74 14.26 -10.46
CA PRO A 348 14.60 13.45 -11.68
C PRO A 348 13.29 12.66 -11.61
N ILE A 349 12.17 13.34 -11.82
CA ILE A 349 10.82 12.90 -11.45
C ILE A 349 10.49 11.51 -12.05
N HIS A 350 10.86 11.24 -13.29
CA HIS A 350 10.53 9.98 -13.99
C HIS A 350 11.38 8.78 -13.57
N GLU A 351 12.44 8.99 -12.77
CA GLU A 351 13.15 7.88 -12.12
C GLU A 351 12.38 7.35 -10.90
N PHE A 352 11.59 8.21 -10.25
CA PHE A 352 10.88 7.92 -9.02
C PHE A 352 9.37 7.82 -9.20
N LEU A 353 8.78 8.65 -10.07
CA LEU A 353 7.36 8.65 -10.39
C LEU A 353 7.12 8.23 -11.84
N SER A 354 5.96 7.69 -12.09
CA SER A 354 5.52 7.27 -13.40
C SER A 354 5.31 8.47 -14.34
N ILE A 355 4.85 8.20 -15.56
CA ILE A 355 4.64 9.23 -16.60
C ILE A 355 3.57 10.25 -16.22
N ASP A 356 2.67 9.90 -15.28
CA ASP A 356 1.65 10.79 -14.70
C ASP A 356 2.19 11.71 -13.60
N CYS A 357 3.42 11.45 -13.11
CA CYS A 357 4.06 12.20 -12.03
C CYS A 357 3.37 12.06 -10.66
N LEU A 358 2.60 11.00 -10.47
CA LEU A 358 1.90 10.63 -9.25
C LEU A 358 2.32 9.25 -8.76
N HIS A 359 2.11 8.21 -9.58
CA HIS A 359 2.34 6.83 -9.20
C HIS A 359 3.84 6.50 -9.06
N PHE A 360 4.14 5.61 -8.11
CA PHE A 360 5.52 5.23 -7.80
C PHE A 360 6.11 4.33 -8.89
N ARG A 361 7.37 4.58 -9.26
CA ARG A 361 8.22 3.62 -9.96
C ARG A 361 8.71 2.54 -8.98
N GLN A 362 9.29 1.45 -9.52
CA GLN A 362 9.83 0.39 -8.66
C GLN A 362 10.97 0.92 -7.75
N ARG A 363 11.79 1.85 -8.21
CA ARG A 363 12.81 2.51 -7.38
C ARG A 363 12.22 3.14 -6.13
N THR A 364 11.10 3.84 -6.24
CA THR A 364 10.41 4.46 -5.10
C THR A 364 9.80 3.40 -4.20
N ASN A 365 9.23 2.32 -4.77
CA ASN A 365 8.74 1.18 -4.01
C ASN A 365 9.86 0.53 -3.17
N ALA A 366 11.09 0.42 -3.71
CA ALA A 366 12.23 -0.09 -2.96
C ALA A 366 12.64 0.83 -1.79
N TRP A 367 12.64 2.16 -1.99
CA TRP A 367 12.87 3.11 -0.90
C TRP A 367 11.81 3.03 0.18
N TYR A 368 10.56 2.93 -0.23
CA TYR A 368 9.42 2.74 0.68
C TYR A 368 9.53 1.42 1.44
N ALA A 369 9.83 0.31 0.78
CA ALA A 369 9.98 -0.99 1.41
C ALA A 369 11.10 -1.00 2.45
N ASN A 370 12.28 -0.45 2.14
CA ASN A 370 13.39 -0.30 3.09
C ASN A 370 12.99 0.53 4.30
N GLY A 371 12.33 1.66 4.06
CA GLY A 371 11.87 2.53 5.14
C GLY A 371 10.79 1.89 6.00
N LEU A 372 9.81 1.22 5.40
CA LEU A 372 8.77 0.48 6.12
C LEU A 372 9.38 -0.66 6.95
N TRP A 373 10.29 -1.43 6.38
CA TRP A 373 11.02 -2.46 7.11
C TRP A 373 11.70 -1.90 8.36
N ASN A 374 12.44 -0.80 8.21
CA ASN A 374 13.07 -0.13 9.35
C ASN A 374 12.04 0.33 10.39
N ASN A 375 10.92 0.91 9.95
CA ASN A 375 9.86 1.33 10.85
C ASN A 375 9.25 0.15 11.64
N LEU A 376 9.14 -1.03 11.04
CA LEU A 376 8.64 -2.22 11.74
C LEU A 376 9.54 -2.63 12.92
N LEU A 377 10.84 -2.32 12.88
CA LEU A 377 11.81 -2.63 13.92
C LEU A 377 12.09 -1.46 14.88
N GLN A 378 11.84 -0.22 14.45
CA GLN A 378 12.05 0.96 15.28
C GLN A 378 10.98 1.07 16.37
N PRO A 379 11.35 1.40 17.63
CA PRO A 379 10.38 1.60 18.71
C PRO A 379 9.32 2.63 18.36
N VAL A 380 8.11 2.40 18.82
CA VAL A 380 7.03 3.40 18.75
C VAL A 380 7.47 4.65 19.50
N GLY A 381 7.26 5.82 18.89
CA GLY A 381 7.78 7.10 19.38
C GLY A 381 9.14 7.51 18.80
N HIS A 382 9.88 6.56 18.21
CA HIS A 382 11.20 6.81 17.61
C HIS A 382 11.29 6.33 16.16
N LYS A 383 10.16 6.12 15.48
CA LYS A 383 10.11 5.71 14.08
C LYS A 383 10.51 6.85 13.17
N SER A 384 11.27 6.50 12.12
CA SER A 384 11.62 7.45 11.05
C SER A 384 10.37 7.93 10.31
N THR A 385 10.33 9.20 9.97
CA THR A 385 9.22 9.85 9.23
C THR A 385 9.56 10.10 7.77
N SER A 386 10.78 9.76 7.35
CA SER A 386 11.26 9.90 5.98
C SER A 386 12.12 8.71 5.58
N TRP A 387 12.01 8.34 4.31
CA TRP A 387 12.82 7.28 3.72
C TRP A 387 14.23 7.76 3.34
N GLU A 388 15.11 6.80 3.17
CA GLU A 388 16.46 6.97 2.63
C GLU A 388 16.68 5.97 1.49
N PRO A 389 17.72 6.16 0.66
CA PRO A 389 18.10 5.15 -0.34
C PRO A 389 18.20 3.76 0.29
N PRO A 390 17.74 2.70 -0.41
CA PRO A 390 17.88 1.33 0.08
C PRO A 390 19.32 1.03 0.48
N TRP A 391 19.46 0.25 1.56
CA TRP A 391 20.75 -0.19 2.10
C TRP A 391 21.62 0.90 2.78
N LYS A 392 21.28 2.19 2.69
CA LYS A 392 21.97 3.24 3.47
C LYS A 392 21.79 2.99 4.97
N THR A 393 20.57 2.68 5.37
CA THR A 393 20.21 2.17 6.69
C THR A 393 19.26 1.00 6.49
N PHE A 394 19.69 -0.21 6.86
CA PHE A 394 18.86 -1.40 6.84
C PHE A 394 18.96 -2.08 8.21
N LEU A 395 17.89 -1.97 8.99
CA LEU A 395 17.87 -2.52 10.35
C LEU A 395 17.67 -4.03 10.34
N CYS A 396 18.27 -4.68 11.32
CA CYS A 396 18.11 -6.11 11.54
C CYS A 396 17.59 -6.39 12.95
N PRO A 397 16.79 -7.44 13.14
CA PRO A 397 16.52 -7.97 14.47
C PRO A 397 17.84 -8.29 15.19
N THR A 398 17.94 -7.90 16.47
CA THR A 398 19.09 -8.22 17.34
C THR A 398 18.63 -9.12 18.49
N GLU A 399 19.56 -9.68 19.25
CA GLU A 399 19.21 -10.51 20.42
C GLU A 399 18.45 -9.71 21.47
N GLU A 400 18.79 -8.42 21.63
CA GLU A 400 18.12 -7.51 22.57
C GLU A 400 16.74 -7.04 22.05
N ARG A 401 16.60 -6.95 20.73
CA ARG A 401 15.39 -6.45 20.06
C ARG A 401 15.03 -7.31 18.84
N PRO A 402 14.60 -8.56 19.06
CA PRO A 402 14.31 -9.47 17.96
C PRO A 402 12.90 -9.33 17.38
N TYR A 403 12.03 -8.51 18.01
CA TYR A 403 10.60 -8.44 17.74
C TYR A 403 10.25 -7.25 16.85
N LEU A 404 9.14 -7.38 16.12
CA LEU A 404 8.47 -6.23 15.54
C LEU A 404 8.04 -5.27 16.66
N ALA A 405 8.23 -3.98 16.44
CA ALA A 405 7.93 -2.97 17.43
C ALA A 405 6.43 -2.75 17.54
N THR A 406 5.88 -2.98 18.73
CA THR A 406 4.50 -2.68 19.13
C THR A 406 4.48 -1.55 20.17
N ASN A 407 3.30 -1.00 20.44
CA ASN A 407 3.16 0.01 21.50
C ASN A 407 3.62 -0.57 22.85
N ALA A 408 3.25 -1.81 23.16
CA ALA A 408 3.57 -2.45 24.42
C ALA A 408 5.08 -2.74 24.59
N ASN A 409 5.73 -3.35 23.57
CA ASN A 409 7.16 -3.67 23.68
C ASN A 409 8.08 -2.45 23.45
N SER A 410 7.52 -1.29 23.13
CA SER A 410 8.22 0.00 23.04
C SER A 410 8.05 0.87 24.30
N GLY A 411 7.32 0.39 25.33
CA GLY A 411 7.12 1.12 26.58
C GLY A 411 6.09 2.26 26.50
N VAL A 412 5.19 2.27 25.51
CA VAL A 412 4.16 3.32 25.35
C VAL A 412 3.09 3.23 26.44
N TYR A 413 2.90 2.06 27.02
CA TYR A 413 1.92 1.77 28.09
C TYR A 413 2.58 1.37 29.42
N GLY A 414 3.86 1.68 29.58
CA GLY A 414 4.61 1.41 30.81
C GLY A 414 4.46 2.49 31.86
#